data_dfd070783f492100216c888b2a6c65b1
#
_entry.id   dfd070783f492100216c888b2a6c65b1
#
_cell.length_a   1.000
_cell.length_b   1.000
_cell.length_c   1.000
_cell.angle_alpha   90.00
_cell.angle_beta   90.00
_cell.angle_gamma   90.00
#
_symmetry.space_group_name_H-M   'P 1'
#
loop_
_entity.id
_entity.type
_entity.pdbx_description
1 polymer ?
#
loop_
_entity_poly.entity_id
_entity_poly.type
_entity_poly.pdbx_seq_one_letter_code
_entity_poly.pdbx_strand_id
1 'polypeptide(L)'
;SRPVFTHAKEEWNTWYLRMQEFSGDEIVAINAWPMIQPGQRLFVVVAGNQHVAPYRFTWVAKNHVVQEHEARPEHVFRFKLSRGWLSRLDDYSAITAHLGVIWDTTEPVYPEP
;
A
#
# COMPACT_ATOMS: atom_id res chain seq x y z
N SER A 1 1.92 -11.82 -0.43
CA SER A 1 2.81 -10.66 -0.31
C SER A 1 2.24 -9.66 0.66
N ARG A 2 3.07 -9.20 1.56
CA ARG A 2 2.69 -8.23 2.57
C ARG A 2 3.23 -6.85 2.21
N PRO A 3 2.39 -5.80 2.26
CA PRO A 3 2.92 -4.45 2.12
C PRO A 3 3.88 -4.11 3.27
N VAL A 4 4.96 -3.42 2.93
CA VAL A 4 5.97 -3.01 3.90
C VAL A 4 6.17 -1.50 3.82
N PHE A 5 6.14 -0.83 4.97
CA PHE A 5 6.52 0.58 5.06
C PHE A 5 8.03 0.65 5.18
N THR A 6 8.70 1.21 4.16
CA THR A 6 10.17 1.08 4.02
C THR A 6 10.96 1.76 5.13
N HIS A 7 10.40 2.78 5.78
CA HIS A 7 11.06 3.48 6.88
C HIS A 7 10.63 2.99 8.26
N ALA A 8 9.74 1.99 8.34
CA ALA A 8 9.33 1.42 9.60
C ALA A 8 10.47 0.59 10.21
N LYS A 9 10.63 0.69 11.52
CA LYS A 9 11.68 -0.02 12.28
C LYS A 9 11.06 -0.82 13.39
N GLU A 10 11.63 -2.01 13.62
CA GLU A 10 11.18 -2.88 14.69
C GLU A 10 11.90 -2.57 16.00
N GLU A 11 11.11 -2.41 17.07
CA GLU A 11 11.61 -2.29 18.45
C GLU A 11 10.67 -3.08 19.34
N TRP A 12 11.21 -3.96 20.15
CA TRP A 12 10.43 -4.75 21.14
C TRP A 12 9.24 -5.49 20.51
N ASN A 13 9.47 -6.12 19.35
CA ASN A 13 8.45 -6.85 18.59
C ASN A 13 7.31 -5.98 18.05
N THR A 14 7.50 -4.67 18.01
CA THR A 14 6.54 -3.72 17.45
C THR A 14 7.22 -2.88 16.38
N TRP A 15 6.52 -2.64 15.28
CA TRP A 15 7.03 -1.81 14.20
C TRP A 15 6.59 -0.38 14.40
N TYR A 16 7.53 0.54 14.32
CA TYR A 16 7.30 1.99 14.48
C TYR A 16 7.70 2.73 13.22
N LEU A 17 6.86 3.67 12.81
CA LEU A 17 7.17 4.63 11.77
C LEU A 17 7.35 6.00 12.44
N ARG A 18 8.61 6.46 12.53
CA ARG A 18 8.94 7.73 13.18
C ARG A 18 9.21 8.79 12.14
N MET A 19 8.36 9.80 12.10
CA MET A 19 8.43 10.87 11.10
C MET A 19 9.71 11.70 11.21
N GLN A 20 10.34 11.74 12.39
CA GLN A 20 11.59 12.48 12.60
C GLN A 20 12.79 11.79 11.98
N GLU A 21 12.70 10.50 11.67
CA GLU A 21 13.85 9.71 11.22
C GLU A 21 14.00 9.67 9.70
N PHE A 22 13.05 10.23 8.96
CA PHE A 22 13.14 10.32 7.52
C PHE A 22 12.50 11.60 7.01
N SER A 23 12.83 11.98 5.78
CA SER A 23 12.26 13.15 5.10
C SER A 23 11.49 12.72 3.86
N GLY A 24 10.54 13.55 3.42
CA GLY A 24 9.72 13.27 2.26
C GLY A 24 8.64 12.24 2.52
N ASP A 25 8.08 11.69 1.45
CA ASP A 25 7.02 10.71 1.53
C ASP A 25 7.56 9.35 1.94
N GLU A 26 6.70 8.57 2.61
CA GLU A 26 7.00 7.16 2.84
C GLU A 26 6.77 6.36 1.57
N ILE A 27 7.46 5.25 1.43
CA ILE A 27 7.29 4.32 0.32
C ILE A 27 6.69 3.02 0.88
N VAL A 28 5.56 2.62 0.30
CA VAL A 28 4.98 1.31 0.58
C VAL A 28 5.48 0.34 -0.48
N ALA A 29 6.19 -0.68 -0.06
CA ALA A 29 6.79 -1.67 -0.95
C ALA A 29 5.99 -2.97 -0.90
N ILE A 30 5.75 -3.57 -2.05
CA ILE A 30 5.00 -4.80 -2.19
C ILE A 30 5.77 -5.72 -3.14
N ASN A 31 6.14 -6.90 -2.65
CA ASN A 31 6.79 -7.90 -3.50
C ASN A 31 5.77 -8.50 -4.46
N ALA A 32 6.24 -8.89 -5.66
CA ALA A 32 5.42 -9.60 -6.61
C ALA A 32 4.86 -10.88 -5.96
N TRP A 33 3.62 -11.20 -6.28
CA TRP A 33 2.94 -12.38 -5.75
C TRP A 33 3.12 -13.57 -6.68
N PRO A 34 2.89 -14.80 -6.18
CA PRO A 34 2.93 -15.98 -7.05
C PRO A 34 1.90 -15.87 -8.17
N MET A 35 2.29 -16.30 -9.37
CA MET A 35 1.44 -16.27 -10.56
C MET A 35 1.08 -14.86 -11.04
N ILE A 36 1.92 -13.88 -10.72
CA ILE A 36 1.75 -12.51 -11.23
C ILE A 36 1.77 -12.51 -12.75
N GLN A 37 0.82 -11.81 -13.37
CA GLN A 37 0.71 -11.68 -14.82
C GLN A 37 0.35 -10.26 -15.22
N PRO A 38 0.78 -9.82 -16.43
CA PRO A 38 0.33 -8.53 -16.95
C PRO A 38 -1.19 -8.48 -17.05
N GLY A 39 -1.75 -7.32 -16.78
CA GLY A 39 -3.21 -7.11 -16.82
C GLY A 39 -3.92 -7.36 -15.51
N GLN A 40 -3.30 -8.01 -14.55
CA GLN A 40 -3.83 -8.08 -13.20
C GLN A 40 -3.85 -6.68 -12.59
N ARG A 41 -4.69 -6.47 -11.58
CA ARG A 41 -4.88 -5.14 -11.00
C ARG A 41 -4.58 -5.17 -9.52
N LEU A 42 -3.84 -4.17 -9.07
CA LEU A 42 -3.36 -4.03 -7.70
C LEU A 42 -4.05 -2.84 -7.04
N PHE A 43 -4.53 -3.07 -5.84
CA PHE A 43 -5.15 -2.05 -5.00
C PHE A 43 -4.45 -2.05 -3.65
N VAL A 44 -4.00 -0.89 -3.21
CA VAL A 44 -3.39 -0.73 -1.88
C VAL A 44 -4.00 0.48 -1.21
N VAL A 45 -4.61 0.28 -0.06
CA VAL A 45 -5.14 1.34 0.77
C VAL A 45 -4.45 1.30 2.13
N VAL A 46 -4.11 2.47 2.64
CA VAL A 46 -3.55 2.60 4.00
C VAL A 46 -4.59 3.27 4.88
N ALA A 47 -4.87 2.66 6.02
CA ALA A 47 -5.80 3.17 7.01
C ALA A 47 -5.06 3.54 8.28
N GLY A 48 -5.48 4.64 8.90
CA GLY A 48 -4.94 5.12 10.17
C GLY A 48 -6.07 5.59 11.08
N ASN A 49 -5.73 5.83 12.35
CA ASN A 49 -6.71 6.23 13.36
C ASN A 49 -7.91 5.29 13.46
N GLN A 50 -7.67 3.97 13.34
CA GLN A 50 -8.74 2.98 13.23
C GLN A 50 -9.63 2.89 14.47
N HIS A 51 -9.14 3.34 15.61
CA HIS A 51 -9.88 3.27 16.88
C HIS A 51 -10.46 4.61 17.30
N VAL A 52 -10.25 5.66 16.51
CA VAL A 52 -10.68 7.01 16.82
C VAL A 52 -11.40 7.58 15.60
N ALA A 53 -12.63 8.02 15.75
CA ALA A 53 -13.34 8.71 14.68
C ALA A 53 -12.83 10.15 14.55
N PRO A 54 -12.73 10.70 13.34
CA PRO A 54 -13.00 10.04 12.07
C PRO A 54 -11.84 9.16 11.62
N TYR A 55 -12.17 8.02 11.06
CA TYR A 55 -11.17 7.13 10.46
C TYR A 55 -10.54 7.83 9.26
N ARG A 56 -9.24 7.59 9.07
CA ARG A 56 -8.52 8.15 7.94
C ARG A 56 -7.98 7.03 7.08
N PHE A 57 -8.16 7.14 5.77
CA PHE A 57 -7.57 6.22 4.83
C PHE A 57 -7.15 6.95 3.56
N THR A 58 -6.18 6.39 2.87
CA THR A 58 -5.71 6.93 1.59
C THR A 58 -5.33 5.79 0.67
N TRP A 59 -5.63 5.95 -0.61
CA TRP A 59 -5.19 5.02 -1.64
C TRP A 59 -3.74 5.34 -2.01
N VAL A 60 -2.86 4.34 -1.96
CA VAL A 60 -1.49 4.46 -2.47
C VAL A 60 -1.37 3.80 -3.84
N ALA A 61 -2.23 2.83 -4.15
CA ALA A 61 -2.40 2.29 -5.48
C ALA A 61 -3.88 1.98 -5.68
N LYS A 62 -4.48 2.58 -6.70
CA LYS A 62 -5.88 2.35 -7.03
C LYS A 62 -5.98 1.90 -8.47
N ASN A 63 -6.32 0.62 -8.65
CA ASN A 63 -6.44 0.03 -9.98
C ASN A 63 -5.13 0.12 -10.78
N HIS A 64 -4.00 -0.19 -10.13
CA HIS A 64 -2.72 -0.26 -10.83
C HIS A 64 -2.68 -1.51 -11.69
N VAL A 65 -2.63 -1.34 -13.01
CA VAL A 65 -2.57 -2.46 -13.95
C VAL A 65 -1.13 -2.95 -14.05
N VAL A 66 -0.90 -4.22 -13.76
CA VAL A 66 0.43 -4.83 -13.84
C VAL A 66 0.92 -4.82 -15.29
N GLN A 67 2.12 -4.26 -15.49
CA GLN A 67 2.76 -4.19 -16.80
C GLN A 67 3.66 -5.40 -17.01
N GLU A 68 4.05 -5.67 -18.27
CA GLU A 68 4.93 -6.80 -18.58
C GLU A 68 6.24 -6.77 -17.80
N HIS A 69 6.86 -5.60 -17.67
CA HIS A 69 8.12 -5.48 -16.94
C HIS A 69 7.96 -5.64 -15.43
N GLU A 70 6.72 -5.52 -14.93
CA GLU A 70 6.40 -5.70 -13.52
C GLU A 70 6.01 -7.15 -13.16
N ALA A 71 5.63 -7.94 -14.16
CA ALA A 71 5.13 -9.29 -13.96
C ALA A 71 6.30 -10.29 -13.85
N ARG A 72 7.16 -10.08 -12.87
CA ARG A 72 8.36 -10.89 -12.62
C ARG A 72 8.44 -11.24 -11.14
N PRO A 73 8.94 -12.44 -10.80
CA PRO A 73 9.00 -12.86 -9.39
C PRO A 73 9.84 -11.94 -8.50
N GLU A 74 10.86 -11.30 -9.06
CA GLU A 74 11.77 -10.43 -8.31
C GLU A 74 11.32 -8.97 -8.25
N HIS A 75 10.21 -8.63 -8.92
CA HIS A 75 9.75 -7.24 -8.97
C HIS A 75 9.23 -6.78 -7.61
N VAL A 76 9.55 -5.54 -7.26
CA VAL A 76 9.04 -4.89 -6.07
C VAL A 76 8.29 -3.63 -6.49
N PHE A 77 6.99 -3.58 -6.18
CA PHE A 77 6.20 -2.37 -6.39
C PHE A 77 6.49 -1.38 -5.28
N ARG A 78 6.67 -0.11 -5.63
CA ARG A 78 6.91 0.96 -4.68
C ARG A 78 5.93 2.09 -4.95
N PHE A 79 5.13 2.42 -3.96
CA PHE A 79 4.13 3.48 -4.06
C PHE A 79 4.37 4.51 -2.96
N LYS A 80 4.16 5.77 -3.30
CA LYS A 80 4.35 6.87 -2.36
C LYS A 80 3.16 7.00 -1.43
N LEU A 81 3.45 7.12 -0.15
CA LEU A 81 2.46 7.45 0.88
C LEU A 81 2.77 8.85 1.39
N SER A 82 1.81 9.75 1.23
CA SER A 82 1.99 11.17 1.50
C SER A 82 2.41 11.44 2.94
N ARG A 83 3.50 12.18 3.12
CA ARG A 83 3.93 12.67 4.42
C ARG A 83 2.88 13.58 5.05
N GLY A 84 2.21 14.40 4.22
CA GLY A 84 1.13 15.25 4.70
C GLY A 84 -0.02 14.47 5.29
N TRP A 85 -0.38 13.35 4.66
CA TRP A 85 -1.42 12.48 5.21
C TRP A 85 -0.97 11.84 6.53
N LEU A 86 0.26 11.34 6.58
CA LEU A 86 0.80 10.72 7.79
C LEU A 86 0.85 11.71 8.96
N SER A 87 1.21 12.95 8.69
CA SER A 87 1.34 13.98 9.74
C SER A 87 0.01 14.40 10.36
N ARG A 88 -1.10 14.06 9.72
CA ARG A 88 -2.45 14.34 10.25
C ARG A 88 -2.97 13.24 11.16
N LEU A 89 -2.27 12.12 11.28
CA LEU A 89 -2.66 11.05 12.17
C LEU A 89 -2.23 11.39 13.60
N ASP A 90 -2.96 10.84 14.57
CA ASP A 90 -2.61 11.01 15.97
C ASP A 90 -1.31 10.28 16.29
N ASP A 91 -0.53 10.83 17.20
CA ASP A 91 0.68 10.19 17.68
C ASP A 91 0.35 8.83 18.29
N TYR A 92 1.20 7.85 18.01
CA TYR A 92 1.05 6.47 18.47
C TYR A 92 -0.21 5.77 17.93
N SER A 93 -0.85 6.32 16.91
CA SER A 93 -1.95 5.63 16.25
C SER A 93 -1.42 4.53 15.33
N ALA A 94 -2.22 3.48 15.16
CA ALA A 94 -1.86 2.39 14.27
C ALA A 94 -2.13 2.76 12.82
N ILE A 95 -1.24 2.32 11.92
CA ILE A 95 -1.48 2.39 10.47
C ILE A 95 -1.44 0.97 9.91
N THR A 96 -2.32 0.69 8.97
CA THR A 96 -2.44 -0.63 8.38
C THR A 96 -2.58 -0.50 6.87
N ALA A 97 -1.81 -1.28 6.13
CA ALA A 97 -1.95 -1.36 4.68
C ALA A 97 -2.78 -2.59 4.32
N HIS A 98 -3.74 -2.38 3.44
CA HIS A 98 -4.59 -3.44 2.91
C HIS A 98 -4.31 -3.61 1.43
N LEU A 99 -4.03 -4.85 1.04
CA LEU A 99 -3.70 -5.22 -0.32
C LEU A 99 -4.85 -5.99 -0.95
N GLY A 100 -5.23 -5.59 -2.16
CA GLY A 100 -6.18 -6.35 -2.97
C GLY A 100 -5.64 -6.55 -4.36
N VAL A 101 -5.84 -7.76 -4.91
CA VAL A 101 -5.40 -8.09 -6.27
C VAL A 101 -6.59 -8.67 -7.02
N ILE A 102 -6.85 -8.15 -8.22
CA ILE A 102 -7.78 -8.75 -9.16
C ILE A 102 -6.97 -9.63 -10.10
N TRP A 103 -7.18 -10.93 -10.00
CA TRP A 103 -6.43 -11.95 -10.75
C TRP A 103 -6.82 -12.04 -12.22
N ASP A 104 -8.04 -11.65 -12.55
CA ASP A 104 -8.53 -11.69 -13.93
C ASP A 104 -7.83 -10.59 -14.73
N THR A 105 -7.20 -10.99 -15.84
CA THR A 105 -6.47 -10.07 -16.72
C THR A 105 -7.39 -9.41 -17.75
N THR A 106 -8.63 -9.82 -17.84
CA THR A 106 -9.60 -9.17 -18.74
C THR A 106 -10.14 -7.89 -18.10
N GLU A 107 -10.45 -6.90 -18.93
CA GLU A 107 -11.07 -5.69 -18.41
C GLU A 107 -12.47 -6.01 -17.88
N PRO A 108 -12.84 -5.47 -16.71
CA PRO A 108 -14.17 -5.67 -16.20
C PRO A 108 -15.20 -5.04 -17.15
N VAL A 109 -16.22 -5.80 -17.47
CA VAL A 109 -17.35 -5.31 -18.25
C VAL A 109 -18.42 -4.89 -17.26
N TYR A 110 -18.74 -3.61 -17.24
CA TYR A 110 -19.81 -3.10 -16.40
C TYR A 110 -21.13 -3.27 -17.13
N PRO A 111 -22.16 -3.80 -16.47
CA PRO A 111 -23.47 -3.89 -17.12
C PRO A 111 -23.98 -2.49 -17.47
N GLU A 112 -24.50 -2.37 -18.68
CA GLU A 112 -25.10 -1.12 -19.09
C GLU A 112 -26.44 -0.94 -18.36
N PRO A 113 -26.77 0.32 -17.97
CA PRO A 113 -28.03 0.59 -17.31
C PRO A 113 -29.25 0.34 -18.20
#